data_b7979d0dae7d0ddab7c61347a1e507c5
#
_entry.id   b7979d0dae7d0ddab7c61347a1e507c5
#
_cell.length_a   1.000
_cell.length_b   1.000
_cell.length_c   1.000
_cell.angle_alpha   90.00
_cell.angle_beta   90.00
_cell.angle_gamma   90.00
#
_symmetry.space_group_name_H-M   'P 1'
#
loop_
_entity.id
_entity.type
_entity.pdbx_description
1 polymer ?
#
loop_
_entity_poly.entity_id
_entity_poly.type
_entity_poly.pdbx_seq_one_letter_code
_entity_poly.pdbx_strand_id
1 'polypeptide(L)'
;MFVKQINNIAKEEVKAGTKTTRQILISPQEAPNFAMRKFSIEPGGGMPMHTNSVEHEQIVLGGKAHVVIGENSYEVKKDDVVFIPAGVPHSYETIGDEPFEFLCMVPNKEDVIKIVGC
;
A
#
# COMPACT_ATOMS: atom_id res chain seq x y z
N MET A 1 -16.77 10.87 -14.44
CA MET A 1 -16.56 11.78 -13.30
C MET A 1 -17.35 11.29 -12.10
N PHE A 2 -16.82 11.41 -10.90
CA PHE A 2 -17.52 10.96 -9.70
C PHE A 2 -16.91 11.54 -8.43
N VAL A 3 -17.70 11.48 -7.37
CA VAL A 3 -17.24 11.71 -6.00
C VAL A 3 -17.67 10.50 -5.19
N LYS A 4 -16.77 9.94 -4.42
CA LYS A 4 -17.02 8.76 -3.59
C LYS A 4 -16.68 9.05 -2.13
N GLN A 5 -17.34 8.33 -1.22
CA GLN A 5 -16.98 8.28 0.19
C GLN A 5 -16.19 6.99 0.45
N ILE A 6 -15.03 7.11 1.07
CA ILE A 6 -14.19 5.93 1.38
C ILE A 6 -14.98 4.89 2.16
N ASN A 7 -15.79 5.33 3.13
CA ASN A 7 -16.55 4.41 3.98
C ASN A 7 -17.60 3.57 3.23
N ASN A 8 -17.94 3.98 2.01
CA ASN A 8 -18.89 3.25 1.17
C ASN A 8 -18.21 2.27 0.20
N ILE A 9 -16.88 2.20 0.22
CA ILE A 9 -16.12 1.34 -0.68
C ILE A 9 -15.74 0.07 0.09
N ALA A 10 -16.06 -1.08 -0.51
CA ALA A 10 -15.80 -2.38 0.11
C ALA A 10 -14.30 -2.60 0.35
N LYS A 11 -13.99 -3.21 1.48
CA LYS A 11 -12.64 -3.66 1.80
C LYS A 11 -12.42 -5.05 1.23
N GLU A 12 -11.28 -5.25 0.60
CA GLU A 12 -10.86 -6.54 0.07
C GLU A 12 -9.66 -7.03 0.87
N GLU A 13 -9.65 -8.31 1.19
CA GLU A 13 -8.47 -8.90 1.83
C GLU A 13 -7.31 -8.99 0.82
N VAL A 14 -6.12 -8.56 1.25
CA VAL A 14 -4.89 -8.71 0.47
C VAL A 14 -4.23 -10.01 0.89
N LYS A 15 -4.35 -11.04 0.07
CA LYS A 15 -3.92 -12.40 0.41
C LYS A 15 -2.41 -12.54 0.62
N ALA A 16 -1.62 -11.74 -0.08
CA ALA A 16 -0.16 -11.75 0.08
C ALA A 16 0.29 -11.22 1.44
N GLY A 17 -0.54 -10.40 2.08
CA GLY A 17 -0.25 -9.82 3.39
C GLY A 17 -0.94 -10.56 4.53
N THR A 18 -0.63 -10.13 5.75
CA THR A 18 -1.27 -10.60 6.98
C THR A 18 -2.09 -9.45 7.55
N LYS A 19 -3.37 -9.70 7.88
CA LYS A 19 -4.28 -8.69 8.45
C LYS A 19 -4.28 -7.39 7.64
N THR A 20 -4.27 -7.52 6.33
CA THR A 20 -4.16 -6.42 5.39
C THR A 20 -5.39 -6.37 4.51
N THR A 21 -5.99 -5.18 4.39
CA THR A 21 -7.11 -4.93 3.50
C THR A 21 -6.82 -3.79 2.54
N ARG A 22 -7.56 -3.77 1.45
CA ARG A 22 -7.43 -2.76 0.40
C ARG A 22 -8.81 -2.26 0.00
N GLN A 23 -8.91 -0.97 -0.24
CA GLN A 23 -10.07 -0.36 -0.87
C GLN A 23 -9.62 0.28 -2.18
N ILE A 24 -10.26 -0.06 -3.28
CA ILE A 24 -9.96 0.54 -4.58
C ILE A 24 -10.81 1.79 -4.72
N LEU A 25 -10.17 2.96 -4.58
CA LEU A 25 -10.86 4.24 -4.57
C LEU A 25 -11.12 4.74 -5.99
N ILE A 26 -10.11 4.64 -6.85
CA ILE A 26 -10.22 4.93 -8.28
C ILE A 26 -9.56 3.78 -9.01
N SER A 27 -10.37 3.02 -9.75
CA SER A 27 -9.89 1.82 -10.42
C SER A 27 -9.25 2.12 -11.78
N PRO A 28 -8.44 1.18 -12.29
CA PRO A 28 -7.87 1.31 -13.65
C PRO A 28 -8.93 1.37 -14.75
N GLN A 29 -10.12 0.85 -14.49
CA GLN A 29 -11.23 0.90 -15.45
C GLN A 29 -11.92 2.25 -15.46
N GLU A 30 -11.85 2.99 -14.34
CA GLU A 30 -12.49 4.30 -14.20
C GLU A 30 -11.63 5.46 -14.70
N ALA A 31 -10.31 5.35 -14.54
CA ALA A 31 -9.38 6.43 -14.89
C ALA A 31 -8.27 5.92 -15.79
N PRO A 32 -7.84 6.71 -16.79
CA PRO A 32 -6.93 6.20 -17.81
C PRO A 32 -5.46 6.15 -17.39
N ASN A 33 -5.01 6.98 -16.45
CA ASN A 33 -3.58 7.14 -16.17
C ASN A 33 -3.14 6.59 -14.82
N PHE A 34 -3.95 6.78 -13.77
CA PHE A 34 -3.58 6.41 -12.40
C PHE A 34 -4.74 5.72 -11.68
N ALA A 35 -4.39 4.78 -10.83
CA ALA A 35 -5.32 4.19 -9.87
C ALA A 35 -4.98 4.68 -8.47
N MET A 36 -5.98 4.76 -7.61
CA MET A 36 -5.82 5.18 -6.22
C MET A 36 -6.43 4.12 -5.31
N ARG A 37 -5.66 3.70 -4.31
CA ARG A 37 -6.07 2.66 -3.38
C ARG A 37 -5.75 3.08 -1.96
N LYS A 38 -6.56 2.62 -1.00
CA LYS A 38 -6.26 2.75 0.42
C LYS A 38 -5.98 1.37 0.98
N PHE A 39 -4.85 1.24 1.68
CA PHE A 39 -4.46 0.03 2.39
C PHE A 39 -4.60 0.25 3.88
N SER A 40 -5.00 -0.79 4.59
CA SER A 40 -5.05 -0.83 6.04
C SER A 40 -4.42 -2.13 6.51
N ILE A 41 -3.45 -2.01 7.43
CA ILE A 41 -2.73 -3.15 8.00
C ILE A 41 -2.92 -3.09 9.51
N GLU A 42 -3.67 -4.05 10.05
CA GLU A 42 -3.97 -4.10 11.48
C GLU A 42 -2.71 -4.37 12.32
N PRO A 43 -2.75 -4.07 13.62
CA PRO A 43 -1.65 -4.45 14.51
C PRO A 43 -1.36 -5.96 14.43
N GLY A 44 -0.08 -6.30 14.37
CA GLY A 44 0.36 -7.67 14.16
C GLY A 44 0.37 -8.11 12.69
N GLY A 45 -0.04 -7.22 11.79
CA GLY A 45 -0.06 -7.50 10.36
C GLY A 45 1.11 -6.89 9.61
N GLY A 46 1.17 -7.18 8.34
CA GLY A 46 2.21 -6.66 7.45
C GLY A 46 2.13 -7.25 6.06
N MET A 47 3.02 -6.75 5.22
CA MET A 47 3.27 -7.29 3.89
C MET A 47 4.69 -7.83 3.85
N PRO A 48 4.89 -9.06 3.36
CA PRO A 48 6.24 -9.61 3.24
C PRO A 48 7.04 -8.84 2.19
N MET A 49 8.35 -9.03 2.20
CA MET A 49 9.21 -8.44 1.17
C MET A 49 8.76 -8.90 -0.21
N HIS A 50 8.46 -7.94 -1.05
CA HIS A 50 7.97 -8.20 -2.41
C HIS A 50 8.41 -7.09 -3.37
N THR A 51 8.31 -7.36 -4.66
CA THR A 51 8.53 -6.36 -5.70
C THR A 51 7.25 -6.16 -6.49
N ASN A 52 7.09 -4.94 -6.98
CA ASN A 52 6.05 -4.58 -7.94
C ASN A 52 6.73 -4.08 -9.21
N SER A 53 6.16 -4.35 -10.36
CA SER A 53 6.72 -3.85 -11.62
C SER A 53 6.35 -2.39 -11.90
N VAL A 54 5.49 -1.80 -11.07
CA VAL A 54 5.11 -0.38 -11.16
C VAL A 54 5.57 0.38 -9.92
N GLU A 55 5.81 1.67 -10.07
CA GLU A 55 6.14 2.54 -8.94
C GLU A 55 4.93 2.82 -8.06
N HIS A 56 5.20 3.16 -6.80
CA HIS A 56 4.16 3.49 -5.82
C HIS A 56 4.43 4.85 -5.21
N GLU A 57 3.43 5.73 -5.24
CA GLU A 57 3.43 6.99 -4.52
C GLU A 57 2.43 6.89 -3.38
N GLN A 58 2.86 7.17 -2.16
CA GLN A 58 2.04 6.92 -0.97
C GLN A 58 2.06 8.11 -0.02
N ILE A 59 0.96 8.29 0.71
CA ILE A 59 0.90 9.15 1.87
C ILE A 59 0.27 8.37 3.03
N VAL A 60 0.92 8.43 4.19
CA VAL A 60 0.41 7.76 5.39
C VAL A 60 -0.72 8.57 5.99
N LEU A 61 -1.86 7.92 6.23
CA LEU A 61 -3.06 8.52 6.78
C LEU A 61 -3.18 8.34 8.28
N GLY A 62 -2.62 7.27 8.83
CA GLY A 62 -2.71 6.98 10.26
C GLY A 62 -1.88 5.78 10.66
N GLY A 63 -1.67 5.63 11.96
CA GLY A 63 -0.87 4.56 12.51
C GLY A 63 0.62 4.75 12.27
N LYS A 64 1.39 3.71 12.54
CA LYS A 64 2.85 3.67 12.36
C LYS A 64 3.25 2.35 11.76
N ALA A 65 4.32 2.36 10.99
CA ALA A 65 4.85 1.13 10.42
C ALA A 65 6.37 1.18 10.29
N HIS A 66 6.96 0.00 10.37
CA HIS A 66 8.33 -0.22 9.94
C HIS A 66 8.28 -0.60 8.46
N VAL A 67 8.93 0.18 7.63
CA VAL A 67 8.94 -0.01 6.18
C VAL A 67 10.38 -0.22 5.72
N VAL A 68 10.61 -1.30 5.01
CA VAL A 68 11.92 -1.57 4.39
C VAL A 68 11.77 -1.34 2.90
N ILE A 69 12.63 -0.52 2.33
CA ILE A 69 12.67 -0.22 0.90
C ILE A 69 14.11 -0.43 0.43
N GLY A 70 14.32 -1.47 -0.38
CA GLY A 70 15.67 -1.85 -0.77
C GLY A 70 16.48 -2.24 0.47
N GLU A 71 17.57 -1.54 0.71
CA GLU A 71 18.44 -1.78 1.86
C GLU A 71 18.19 -0.82 3.02
N ASN A 72 17.21 0.07 2.89
CA ASN A 72 16.93 1.09 3.88
C ASN A 72 15.70 0.74 4.71
N SER A 73 15.76 1.06 5.99
CA SER A 73 14.66 0.87 6.94
C SER A 73 14.15 2.21 7.43
N TYR A 74 12.83 2.35 7.48
CA TYR A 74 12.18 3.58 7.91
C TYR A 74 11.09 3.27 8.92
N GLU A 75 10.89 4.15 9.89
CA GLU A 75 9.67 4.18 10.68
C GLU A 75 8.84 5.34 10.14
N VAL A 76 7.63 5.04 9.67
CA VAL A 76 6.74 6.03 9.06
C VAL A 76 5.47 6.19 9.89
N LYS A 77 4.89 7.39 9.86
CA LYS A 77 3.69 7.76 10.59
C LYS A 77 2.86 8.72 9.77
N LYS A 78 1.74 9.12 10.31
CA LYS A 78 0.80 10.06 9.65
C LYS A 78 1.54 11.25 9.02
N ASP A 79 1.14 11.57 7.80
CA ASP A 79 1.66 12.66 6.97
C ASP A 79 3.03 12.42 6.36
N ASP A 80 3.62 11.25 6.58
CA ASP A 80 4.84 10.87 5.85
C ASP A 80 4.49 10.49 4.41
N VAL A 81 5.35 10.92 3.49
CA VAL A 81 5.23 10.62 2.07
C VAL A 81 6.25 9.57 1.72
N VAL A 82 5.82 8.53 0.99
CA VAL A 82 6.68 7.40 0.63
C VAL A 82 6.67 7.23 -0.88
N PHE A 83 7.85 7.08 -1.44
CA PHE A 83 8.02 6.73 -2.85
C PHE A 83 8.80 5.43 -2.97
N ILE A 84 8.25 4.48 -3.70
CA ILE A 84 8.90 3.20 -3.96
C ILE A 84 9.04 3.03 -5.47
N PRO A 85 10.28 3.06 -5.99
CA PRO A 85 10.51 2.86 -7.42
C PRO A 85 10.09 1.47 -7.87
N ALA A 86 9.75 1.36 -9.15
CA ALA A 86 9.44 0.06 -9.75
C ALA A 86 10.59 -0.93 -9.55
N GLY A 87 10.25 -2.16 -9.18
CA GLY A 87 11.22 -3.23 -9.03
C GLY A 87 12.01 -3.24 -7.72
N VAL A 88 11.86 -2.24 -6.87
CA VAL A 88 12.59 -2.19 -5.59
C VAL A 88 11.87 -3.03 -4.55
N PRO A 89 12.55 -4.03 -3.93
CA PRO A 89 11.93 -4.85 -2.88
C PRO A 89 11.53 -4.00 -1.68
N HIS A 90 10.36 -4.27 -1.12
CA HIS A 90 9.87 -3.55 0.03
C HIS A 90 8.93 -4.40 0.88
N SER A 91 8.81 -4.02 2.15
CA SER A 91 7.94 -4.71 3.11
C SER A 91 7.35 -3.71 4.10
N TYR A 92 6.25 -4.12 4.73
CA TYR A 92 5.58 -3.31 5.76
C TYR A 92 5.31 -4.17 6.99
N GLU A 93 5.45 -3.56 8.16
CA GLU A 93 5.06 -4.15 9.44
C GLU A 93 4.44 -3.06 10.31
N THR A 94 3.19 -3.26 10.71
CA THR A 94 2.51 -2.29 11.58
C THR A 94 3.13 -2.29 12.96
N ILE A 95 3.37 -1.09 13.49
CA ILE A 95 3.92 -0.87 14.83
C ILE A 95 2.82 -0.28 15.71
N GLY A 96 2.77 -0.72 16.97
CA GLY A 96 1.83 -0.20 17.93
C GLY A 96 0.47 -0.88 17.86
N ASP A 97 -0.55 -0.21 18.40
CA ASP A 97 -1.88 -0.78 18.62
C ASP A 97 -2.96 -0.17 17.71
N GLU A 98 -2.56 0.65 16.74
CA GLU A 98 -3.45 1.23 15.74
C GLU A 98 -3.17 0.67 14.35
N PRO A 99 -4.20 0.58 13.48
CA PRO A 99 -3.96 0.18 12.10
C PRO A 99 -3.05 1.18 11.38
N PHE A 100 -2.15 0.66 10.57
CA PHE A 100 -1.35 1.47 9.66
C PHE A 100 -2.14 1.65 8.36
N GLU A 101 -2.45 2.89 8.01
CA GLU A 101 -3.27 3.20 6.85
C GLU A 101 -2.56 4.17 5.92
N PHE A 102 -2.61 3.91 4.63
CA PHE A 102 -2.00 4.78 3.64
C PHE A 102 -2.77 4.76 2.31
N LEU A 103 -2.68 5.88 1.61
CA LEU A 103 -3.10 5.96 0.21
C LEU A 103 -1.93 5.56 -0.67
N CYS A 104 -2.22 4.85 -1.73
CA CYS A 104 -1.23 4.44 -2.71
C CYS A 104 -1.75 4.72 -4.12
N MET A 105 -0.97 5.46 -4.88
CA MET A 105 -1.26 5.73 -6.29
C MET A 105 -0.28 4.96 -7.14
N VAL A 106 -0.80 4.35 -8.19
CA VAL A 106 0.01 3.57 -9.13
C VAL A 106 -0.41 3.91 -10.55
N PRO A 107 0.51 3.86 -11.51
CA PRO A 107 0.17 4.02 -12.90
C PRO A 107 -0.64 2.81 -13.41
N ASN A 108 -1.52 3.04 -14.36
CA ASN A 108 -2.35 1.99 -14.97
C ASN A 108 -1.55 1.18 -15.99
N LYS A 109 -0.63 0.38 -15.48
CA LYS A 109 0.20 -0.56 -16.23
C LYS A 109 0.07 -1.91 -15.57
N GLU A 110 0.40 -2.96 -16.29
CA GLU A 110 0.45 -4.29 -15.71
C GLU A 110 1.42 -4.31 -14.54
N ASP A 111 0.93 -4.75 -13.38
CA ASP A 111 1.74 -4.89 -12.17
C ASP A 111 2.00 -6.35 -11.90
N VAL A 112 3.26 -6.74 -11.99
CA VAL A 112 3.70 -8.10 -11.65
C VAL A 112 4.26 -8.06 -10.24
N ILE A 113 3.60 -8.78 -9.32
CA ILE A 113 3.98 -8.85 -7.91
C ILE A 113 4.76 -10.14 -7.69
N LYS A 114 5.94 -10.01 -7.08
CA LYS A 114 6.77 -11.18 -6.74
C LYS A 114 7.17 -11.10 -5.27
N ILE A 115 6.91 -12.17 -4.53
CA ILE A 115 7.41 -12.30 -3.16
C ILE A 115 8.90 -12.60 -3.22
N VAL A 116 9.68 -11.86 -2.42
CA VAL A 116 11.12 -11.99 -2.34
C VAL A 116 11.50 -12.83 -1.12
N GLY A 117 12.47 -13.68 -1.31
CA GLY A 117 12.96 -14.54 -0.24
C GLY A 117 12.67 -15.99 -0.52
N CYS A 118 13.07 -16.83 0.41
CA CYS A 118 12.99 -18.27 0.26
C CYS A 118 11.64 -18.84 0.62
#